data_6a3afde4468a96c615b58257b1e5583d
#
_entry.id   6a3afde4468a96c615b58257b1e5583d
#
_cell.length_a   1.000
_cell.length_b   1.000
_cell.length_c   1.000
_cell.angle_alpha   90.00
_cell.angle_beta   90.00
_cell.angle_gamma   90.00
#
_symmetry.space_group_name_H-M   'P 1'
#
loop_
_entity.id
_entity.type
_entity.pdbx_description
1 polymer ?
#
loop_
_entity_poly.entity_id
_entity_poly.type
_entity_poly.pdbx_seq_one_letter_code
_entity_poly.pdbx_strand_id
1 'polypeptide(L)'
;MIDLQLTPVSWQIMMVAACAAAACGLLGVQLVLRRRAMLGDAIAHGVLPGLVIGFVVSGSRDLFPMLVGALIAAIFVSILAEWLREHAGVDGGAALGVVFTSLFALGIILIEIFARDVDLDAGCVLYGMVEYAPIHQVEWFGYSVPRSLTPVLGALLLNLGATVLFWKEWKLCAFDPQLARASRLPFQTLEQGLLVLVAITSVACFEAVGSVLVIAMIAVPATIGHVLCDRMSSMVIVSTLAGVVSAVLGTVGAIQLETGVPGMMAVSSGGLLVGAVLLAPGRGLIPAATRNFSWTMRVEMEDILAESHLQSMDSPPDHTDSAGAPSSRFFRILATW
;
A
#
# COMPACT_ATOMS: atom_id res chain seq x y z
N MET A 1 -16.51 -29.61 3.17
CA MET A 1 -15.43 -29.70 2.18
C MET A 1 -15.65 -28.58 1.19
N ILE A 2 -14.77 -27.62 1.16
CA ILE A 2 -14.85 -26.47 0.24
C ILE A 2 -14.32 -27.00 -1.07
N ASP A 3 -15.21 -27.31 -2.02
CA ASP A 3 -14.82 -27.62 -3.38
C ASP A 3 -14.26 -26.34 -4.02
N LEU A 4 -12.95 -26.19 -3.96
CA LEU A 4 -12.21 -25.12 -4.63
C LEU A 4 -12.20 -25.49 -6.13
N GLN A 5 -13.30 -25.24 -6.84
CA GLN A 5 -13.32 -25.37 -8.29
C GLN A 5 -12.52 -24.22 -8.91
N LEU A 6 -11.19 -24.31 -8.80
CA LEU A 6 -10.26 -23.44 -9.52
C LEU A 6 -10.34 -23.79 -11.00
N THR A 7 -11.23 -23.11 -11.70
CA THR A 7 -11.32 -23.20 -13.16
C THR A 7 -10.07 -22.59 -13.81
N PRO A 8 -9.70 -22.96 -15.05
CA PRO A 8 -8.60 -22.29 -15.78
C PRO A 8 -8.75 -20.76 -15.82
N VAL A 9 -9.99 -20.27 -15.81
CA VAL A 9 -10.34 -18.84 -15.77
C VAL A 9 -9.89 -18.19 -14.46
N SER A 10 -10.12 -18.86 -13.33
CA SER A 10 -9.72 -18.35 -12.01
C SER A 10 -8.20 -18.18 -11.88
N TRP A 11 -7.43 -19.08 -12.48
CA TRP A 11 -5.97 -18.97 -12.51
C TRP A 11 -5.48 -17.77 -13.31
N GLN A 12 -6.13 -17.46 -14.44
CA GLN A 12 -5.79 -16.29 -15.26
C GLN A 12 -6.07 -14.98 -14.49
N ILE A 13 -7.22 -14.88 -13.84
CA ILE A 13 -7.58 -13.74 -12.99
C ILE A 13 -6.55 -13.57 -11.86
N MET A 14 -6.24 -14.65 -11.15
CA MET A 14 -5.30 -14.64 -10.04
C MET A 14 -3.88 -14.22 -10.47
N MET A 15 -3.44 -14.66 -11.66
CA MET A 15 -2.14 -14.29 -12.22
C MET A 15 -2.06 -12.80 -12.55
N VAL A 16 -3.08 -12.24 -13.22
CA VAL A 16 -3.14 -10.80 -13.52
C VAL A 16 -3.13 -9.98 -12.23
N ALA A 17 -3.98 -10.36 -11.27
CA ALA A 17 -4.10 -9.70 -9.98
C ALA A 17 -2.79 -9.75 -9.16
N ALA A 18 -2.11 -10.91 -9.14
CA ALA A 18 -0.84 -11.08 -8.43
C ALA A 18 0.29 -10.25 -9.08
N CYS A 19 0.35 -10.20 -10.42
CA CYS A 19 1.32 -9.36 -11.14
C CYS A 19 1.07 -7.87 -10.87
N ALA A 20 -0.19 -7.42 -10.88
CA ALA A 20 -0.55 -6.05 -10.56
C ALA A 20 -0.18 -5.68 -9.11
N ALA A 21 -0.52 -6.55 -8.16
CA ALA A 21 -0.18 -6.37 -6.75
C ALA A 21 1.35 -6.32 -6.53
N ALA A 22 2.11 -7.18 -7.23
CA ALA A 22 3.57 -7.16 -7.17
C ALA A 22 4.16 -5.86 -7.75
N ALA A 23 3.67 -5.40 -8.91
CA ALA A 23 4.10 -4.16 -9.54
C ALA A 23 3.84 -2.94 -8.63
N CYS A 24 2.65 -2.88 -8.01
CA CYS A 24 2.27 -1.85 -7.06
C CYS A 24 3.10 -1.91 -5.77
N GLY A 25 3.29 -3.11 -5.20
CA GLY A 25 4.03 -3.32 -3.96
C GLY A 25 5.50 -2.91 -4.03
N LEU A 26 6.16 -3.11 -5.18
CA LEU A 26 7.54 -2.67 -5.42
C LEU A 26 7.71 -1.15 -5.27
N LEU A 27 6.81 -0.36 -5.85
CA LEU A 27 6.87 1.10 -5.80
C LEU A 27 6.26 1.67 -4.53
N GLY A 28 5.25 1.00 -3.97
CA GLY A 28 4.55 1.44 -2.78
C GLY A 28 5.47 1.71 -1.60
N VAL A 29 6.49 0.87 -1.38
CA VAL A 29 7.50 1.08 -0.33
C VAL A 29 8.23 2.41 -0.49
N GLN A 30 8.57 2.79 -1.73
CA GLN A 30 9.24 4.07 -2.01
C GLN A 30 8.34 5.26 -1.67
N LEU A 31 7.04 5.14 -1.98
CA LEU A 31 6.05 6.18 -1.68
C LEU A 31 5.77 6.30 -0.18
N VAL A 32 5.62 5.17 0.53
CA VAL A 32 5.38 5.15 1.97
C VAL A 32 6.56 5.72 2.75
N LEU A 33 7.79 5.32 2.42
CA LEU A 33 9.00 5.85 3.06
C LEU A 33 9.16 7.37 2.86
N ARG A 34 8.69 7.91 1.73
CA ARG A 34 8.70 9.35 1.42
C ARG A 34 7.46 10.09 1.87
N ARG A 35 6.53 9.42 2.58
CA ARG A 35 5.24 9.98 3.04
C ARG A 35 4.37 10.51 1.89
N ARG A 36 4.44 9.88 0.72
CA ARG A 36 3.69 10.23 -0.49
C ARG A 36 2.72 9.12 -0.94
N ALA A 37 2.23 8.31 -0.01
CA ALA A 37 1.34 7.19 -0.31
C ALA A 37 0.04 7.62 -1.03
N MET A 38 -0.45 8.83 -0.78
CA MET A 38 -1.66 9.39 -1.42
C MET A 38 -1.46 9.77 -2.89
N LEU A 39 -0.23 9.71 -3.41
CA LEU A 39 0.03 10.07 -4.80
C LEU A 39 -0.65 9.10 -5.78
N GLY A 40 -0.72 7.81 -5.43
CA GLY A 40 -1.44 6.81 -6.21
C GLY A 40 -2.92 7.16 -6.39
N ASP A 41 -3.55 7.67 -5.33
CA ASP A 41 -4.94 8.14 -5.34
C ASP A 41 -5.12 9.38 -6.24
N ALA A 42 -4.23 10.36 -6.08
CA ALA A 42 -4.24 11.56 -6.90
C ALA A 42 -4.08 11.25 -8.41
N ILE A 43 -3.21 10.31 -8.76
CA ILE A 43 -3.05 9.84 -10.13
C ILE A 43 -4.33 9.13 -10.60
N ALA A 44 -4.87 8.20 -9.80
CA ALA A 44 -6.03 7.40 -10.16
C ALA A 44 -7.25 8.25 -10.58
N HIS A 45 -7.49 9.33 -9.88
CA HIS A 45 -8.60 10.24 -10.19
C HIS A 45 -8.23 11.33 -11.20
N GLY A 46 -7.00 11.83 -11.15
CA GLY A 46 -6.52 12.89 -12.05
C GLY A 46 -6.26 12.47 -13.49
N VAL A 47 -6.29 11.15 -13.78
CA VAL A 47 -6.06 10.59 -15.12
C VAL A 47 -7.28 10.77 -16.04
N LEU A 48 -8.48 10.93 -15.47
CA LEU A 48 -9.74 10.91 -16.20
C LEU A 48 -9.78 11.90 -17.41
N PRO A 49 -9.37 13.17 -17.27
CA PRO A 49 -9.39 14.08 -18.42
C PRO A 49 -8.46 13.61 -19.55
N GLY A 50 -7.33 12.99 -19.21
CA GLY A 50 -6.41 12.45 -20.21
C GLY A 50 -6.97 11.28 -20.98
N LEU A 51 -7.69 10.38 -20.32
CA LEU A 51 -8.43 9.28 -20.96
C LEU A 51 -9.43 9.82 -21.98
N VAL A 52 -10.22 10.81 -21.58
CA VAL A 52 -11.23 11.42 -22.47
C VAL A 52 -10.59 12.14 -23.63
N ILE A 53 -9.53 12.91 -23.41
CA ILE A 53 -8.80 13.59 -24.49
C ILE A 53 -8.20 12.56 -25.46
N GLY A 54 -7.61 11.46 -24.95
CA GLY A 54 -7.09 10.37 -25.76
C GLY A 54 -8.18 9.75 -26.67
N PHE A 55 -9.37 9.52 -26.12
CA PHE A 55 -10.53 9.05 -26.87
C PHE A 55 -10.97 10.05 -27.94
N VAL A 56 -11.13 11.33 -27.61
CA VAL A 56 -11.59 12.38 -28.54
C VAL A 56 -10.61 12.56 -29.70
N VAL A 57 -9.30 12.57 -29.40
CA VAL A 57 -8.26 12.75 -30.43
C VAL A 57 -8.17 11.55 -31.37
N SER A 58 -8.34 10.32 -30.85
CA SER A 58 -8.27 9.11 -31.67
C SER A 58 -9.55 8.84 -32.45
N GLY A 59 -10.69 9.33 -32.00
CA GLY A 59 -12.02 9.00 -32.54
C GLY A 59 -12.38 7.53 -32.44
N SER A 60 -11.58 6.73 -31.70
CA SER A 60 -11.76 5.30 -31.51
C SER A 60 -11.64 4.92 -30.04
N ARG A 61 -12.23 3.76 -29.66
CA ARG A 61 -12.08 3.17 -28.33
C ARG A 61 -10.79 2.33 -28.22
N ASP A 62 -9.78 2.65 -29.04
CA ASP A 62 -8.51 1.95 -28.96
C ASP A 62 -7.81 2.27 -27.64
N LEU A 63 -7.38 1.20 -26.98
CA LEU A 63 -6.73 1.28 -25.67
C LEU A 63 -5.46 2.14 -25.72
N PHE A 64 -4.66 2.03 -26.78
CA PHE A 64 -3.35 2.68 -26.83
C PHE A 64 -3.42 4.22 -26.76
N PRO A 65 -4.25 4.93 -27.55
CA PRO A 65 -4.38 6.40 -27.42
C PRO A 65 -4.92 6.83 -26.06
N MET A 66 -5.86 6.06 -25.49
CA MET A 66 -6.42 6.35 -24.18
C MET A 66 -5.37 6.19 -23.07
N LEU A 67 -4.54 5.14 -23.11
CA LEU A 67 -3.42 4.96 -22.19
C LEU A 67 -2.38 6.07 -22.31
N VAL A 68 -2.06 6.51 -23.51
CA VAL A 68 -1.13 7.63 -23.73
C VAL A 68 -1.70 8.92 -23.14
N GLY A 69 -2.97 9.23 -23.37
CA GLY A 69 -3.65 10.38 -22.77
C GLY A 69 -3.66 10.31 -21.24
N ALA A 70 -3.99 9.15 -20.70
CA ALA A 70 -3.95 8.87 -19.28
C ALA A 70 -2.56 9.08 -18.67
N LEU A 71 -1.51 8.58 -19.32
CA LEU A 71 -0.13 8.73 -18.88
C LEU A 71 0.31 10.20 -18.86
N ILE A 72 -0.04 10.97 -19.89
CA ILE A 72 0.24 12.39 -19.95
C ILE A 72 -0.44 13.12 -18.79
N ALA A 73 -1.72 12.83 -18.54
CA ALA A 73 -2.46 13.42 -17.43
C ALA A 73 -1.86 13.03 -16.06
N ALA A 74 -1.46 11.78 -15.87
CA ALA A 74 -0.83 11.31 -14.64
C ALA A 74 0.50 12.03 -14.34
N ILE A 75 1.32 12.24 -15.37
CA ILE A 75 2.54 13.03 -15.27
C ILE A 75 2.23 14.49 -14.95
N PHE A 76 1.20 15.05 -15.61
CA PHE A 76 0.75 16.41 -15.37
C PHE A 76 0.26 16.62 -13.93
N VAL A 77 -0.56 15.70 -13.40
CA VAL A 77 -0.98 15.68 -11.98
C VAL A 77 0.23 15.76 -11.05
N SER A 78 1.22 14.91 -11.30
CA SER A 78 2.40 14.80 -10.45
C SER A 78 3.24 16.08 -10.46
N ILE A 79 3.46 16.65 -11.65
CA ILE A 79 4.21 17.91 -11.81
C ILE A 79 3.45 19.09 -11.20
N LEU A 80 2.14 19.18 -11.46
CA LEU A 80 1.31 20.29 -10.98
C LEU A 80 1.20 20.26 -9.44
N ALA A 81 1.05 19.11 -8.84
CA ALA A 81 1.02 18.96 -7.38
C ALA A 81 2.35 19.38 -6.73
N GLU A 82 3.47 18.97 -7.32
CA GLU A 82 4.80 19.35 -6.82
C GLU A 82 5.06 20.86 -7.00
N TRP A 83 4.67 21.41 -8.15
CA TRP A 83 4.76 22.85 -8.42
C TRP A 83 3.93 23.67 -7.41
N LEU A 84 2.70 23.23 -7.11
CA LEU A 84 1.83 23.89 -6.14
C LEU A 84 2.44 23.85 -4.74
N ARG A 85 2.99 22.70 -4.35
CA ARG A 85 3.69 22.53 -3.07
C ARG A 85 4.88 23.48 -2.93
N GLU A 86 5.69 23.60 -3.97
CA GLU A 86 6.92 24.41 -3.91
C GLU A 86 6.64 25.92 -3.95
N HIS A 87 5.66 26.36 -4.76
CA HIS A 87 5.42 27.81 -4.99
C HIS A 87 4.34 28.39 -4.09
N ALA A 88 3.32 27.63 -3.74
CA ALA A 88 2.26 28.11 -2.86
C ALA A 88 2.51 27.81 -1.37
N GLY A 89 3.57 27.07 -1.04
CA GLY A 89 3.89 26.71 0.33
C GLY A 89 2.83 25.83 1.03
N VAL A 90 2.01 25.14 0.23
CA VAL A 90 0.91 24.29 0.71
C VAL A 90 1.46 22.92 1.11
N ASP A 91 0.87 22.29 2.13
CA ASP A 91 1.20 20.91 2.47
C ASP A 91 1.02 19.97 1.30
N GLY A 92 1.91 18.98 1.19
CA GLY A 92 1.92 18.06 0.04
C GLY A 92 0.62 17.27 -0.14
N GLY A 93 -0.05 16.92 0.95
CA GLY A 93 -1.35 16.25 0.90
C GLY A 93 -2.46 17.17 0.39
N ALA A 94 -2.46 18.43 0.84
CA ALA A 94 -3.43 19.43 0.39
C ALA A 94 -3.21 19.80 -1.08
N ALA A 95 -1.95 19.97 -1.53
CA ALA A 95 -1.63 20.23 -2.93
C ALA A 95 -2.13 19.12 -3.84
N LEU A 96 -1.87 17.85 -3.48
CA LEU A 96 -2.40 16.69 -4.18
C LEU A 96 -3.93 16.70 -4.22
N GLY A 97 -4.59 16.95 -3.06
CA GLY A 97 -6.05 17.01 -2.94
C GLY A 97 -6.68 18.01 -3.89
N VAL A 98 -6.16 19.24 -3.95
CA VAL A 98 -6.67 20.29 -4.84
C VAL A 98 -6.48 19.93 -6.31
N VAL A 99 -5.30 19.42 -6.67
CA VAL A 99 -4.98 19.09 -8.08
C VAL A 99 -5.86 17.96 -8.59
N PHE A 100 -5.95 16.82 -7.84
CA PHE A 100 -6.71 15.70 -8.34
C PHE A 100 -8.22 15.97 -8.38
N THR A 101 -8.78 16.65 -7.38
CA THR A 101 -10.21 16.97 -7.38
C THR A 101 -10.58 17.91 -8.52
N SER A 102 -9.73 18.90 -8.81
CA SER A 102 -9.94 19.82 -9.93
C SER A 102 -9.87 19.10 -11.29
N LEU A 103 -8.88 18.21 -11.47
CA LEU A 103 -8.74 17.45 -12.71
C LEU A 103 -9.83 16.38 -12.85
N PHE A 104 -10.22 15.72 -11.75
CA PHE A 104 -11.34 14.79 -11.75
C PHE A 104 -12.64 15.47 -12.19
N ALA A 105 -12.96 16.64 -11.61
CA ALA A 105 -14.12 17.43 -12.01
C ALA A 105 -14.06 17.85 -13.49
N LEU A 106 -12.88 18.26 -13.97
CA LEU A 106 -12.65 18.55 -15.38
C LEU A 106 -12.91 17.32 -16.25
N GLY A 107 -12.44 16.16 -15.84
CA GLY A 107 -12.65 14.88 -16.53
C GLY A 107 -14.14 14.53 -16.67
N ILE A 108 -14.92 14.70 -15.60
CA ILE A 108 -16.38 14.48 -15.63
C ILE A 108 -17.05 15.44 -16.63
N ILE A 109 -16.67 16.72 -16.62
CA ILE A 109 -17.20 17.71 -17.57
C ILE A 109 -16.86 17.31 -19.01
N LEU A 110 -15.64 16.86 -19.26
CA LEU A 110 -15.22 16.42 -20.59
C LEU A 110 -15.99 15.17 -21.06
N ILE A 111 -16.27 14.22 -20.19
CA ILE A 111 -17.12 13.06 -20.50
C ILE A 111 -18.52 13.52 -20.93
N GLU A 112 -19.13 14.40 -20.14
CA GLU A 112 -20.49 14.90 -20.42
C GLU A 112 -20.57 15.67 -21.76
N ILE A 113 -19.52 16.39 -22.14
CA ILE A 113 -19.51 17.18 -23.39
C ILE A 113 -19.18 16.30 -24.62
N PHE A 114 -18.19 15.44 -24.52
CA PHE A 114 -17.60 14.78 -25.70
C PHE A 114 -17.87 13.27 -25.78
N ALA A 115 -18.32 12.64 -24.69
CA ALA A 115 -18.47 11.19 -24.60
C ALA A 115 -19.86 10.78 -24.11
N ARG A 116 -20.86 11.65 -24.19
CA ARG A 116 -22.22 11.42 -23.68
C ARG A 116 -22.93 10.22 -24.32
N ASP A 117 -22.68 9.99 -25.63
CA ASP A 117 -23.25 8.88 -26.39
C ASP A 117 -22.40 7.61 -26.36
N VAL A 118 -21.31 7.67 -25.63
CA VAL A 118 -20.35 6.58 -25.50
C VAL A 118 -20.33 6.17 -24.04
N ASP A 119 -20.70 4.91 -23.75
CA ASP A 119 -20.54 4.32 -22.42
C ASP A 119 -19.04 4.27 -22.03
N LEU A 120 -18.43 5.44 -21.85
CA LEU A 120 -17.23 5.62 -21.07
C LEU A 120 -17.69 5.68 -19.61
N ASP A 121 -18.21 4.53 -19.12
CA ASP A 121 -18.63 4.45 -17.74
C ASP A 121 -17.41 4.67 -16.85
N ALA A 122 -17.40 5.78 -16.13
CA ALA A 122 -16.40 6.06 -15.11
C ALA A 122 -16.33 4.90 -14.09
N GLY A 123 -17.42 4.15 -13.94
CA GLY A 123 -17.48 2.93 -13.14
C GLY A 123 -16.53 1.84 -13.64
N CYS A 124 -16.44 1.60 -14.96
CA CYS A 124 -15.52 0.60 -15.52
C CYS A 124 -14.05 0.93 -15.20
N VAL A 125 -13.67 2.21 -15.25
CA VAL A 125 -12.30 2.65 -14.92
C VAL A 125 -12.05 2.59 -13.42
N LEU A 126 -13.08 2.88 -12.58
CA LEU A 126 -12.96 2.89 -11.14
C LEU A 126 -12.92 1.48 -10.55
N TYR A 127 -13.83 0.61 -10.98
CA TYR A 127 -13.97 -0.73 -10.37
C TYR A 127 -13.10 -1.81 -11.02
N GLY A 128 -12.61 -1.57 -12.25
CA GLY A 128 -11.85 -2.55 -13.02
C GLY A 128 -12.70 -3.75 -13.47
N MET A 129 -12.17 -4.49 -14.42
CA MET A 129 -12.84 -5.66 -14.98
C MET A 129 -11.94 -6.89 -14.98
N VAL A 130 -11.23 -7.14 -13.88
CA VAL A 130 -10.34 -8.31 -13.75
C VAL A 130 -11.08 -9.62 -14.02
N GLU A 131 -12.37 -9.67 -13.71
CA GLU A 131 -13.24 -10.83 -13.93
C GLU A 131 -13.46 -11.10 -15.43
N TYR A 132 -13.38 -10.06 -16.26
CA TYR A 132 -13.50 -10.17 -17.71
C TYR A 132 -12.15 -10.36 -18.44
N ALA A 133 -11.04 -10.33 -17.70
CA ALA A 133 -9.70 -10.53 -18.26
C ALA A 133 -9.59 -11.81 -19.15
N PRO A 134 -10.24 -12.93 -18.83
CA PRO A 134 -10.20 -14.14 -19.65
C PRO A 134 -10.99 -14.06 -20.96
N ILE A 135 -11.86 -13.07 -21.14
CA ILE A 135 -12.68 -12.93 -22.37
C ILE A 135 -11.85 -12.36 -23.51
N HIS A 136 -10.98 -11.41 -23.22
CA HIS A 136 -10.10 -10.79 -24.21
C HIS A 136 -8.72 -11.44 -24.15
N GLN A 137 -8.50 -12.45 -24.99
CA GLN A 137 -7.25 -13.21 -25.04
C GLN A 137 -6.41 -12.79 -26.25
N VAL A 138 -5.11 -12.79 -26.06
CA VAL A 138 -4.09 -12.62 -27.11
C VAL A 138 -3.22 -13.87 -27.14
N GLU A 139 -2.94 -14.39 -28.32
CA GLU A 139 -2.04 -15.52 -28.46
C GLU A 139 -0.58 -15.07 -28.31
N TRP A 140 0.09 -15.54 -27.25
CA TRP A 140 1.51 -15.35 -27.01
C TRP A 140 2.22 -16.70 -27.06
N PHE A 141 3.08 -16.92 -28.03
CA PHE A 141 3.85 -18.17 -28.20
C PHE A 141 2.99 -19.45 -28.16
N GLY A 142 1.75 -19.42 -28.71
CA GLY A 142 0.84 -20.57 -28.73
C GLY A 142 0.03 -20.76 -27.42
N TYR A 143 0.12 -19.85 -26.47
CA TYR A 143 -0.72 -19.81 -25.25
C TYR A 143 -1.69 -18.64 -25.32
N SER A 144 -2.95 -18.91 -24.99
CA SER A 144 -3.97 -17.84 -24.85
C SER A 144 -3.79 -17.13 -23.50
N VAL A 145 -3.35 -15.88 -23.55
CA VAL A 145 -3.05 -15.05 -22.36
C VAL A 145 -4.01 -13.86 -22.33
N PRO A 146 -4.54 -13.45 -21.14
CA PRO A 146 -5.35 -12.26 -21.02
C PRO A 146 -4.63 -11.03 -21.56
N ARG A 147 -5.31 -10.22 -22.38
CA ARG A 147 -4.76 -8.99 -22.95
C ARG A 147 -4.26 -8.02 -21.88
N SER A 148 -4.96 -7.93 -20.75
CA SER A 148 -4.60 -7.09 -19.61
C SER A 148 -3.31 -7.49 -18.91
N LEU A 149 -2.84 -8.74 -19.08
CA LEU A 149 -1.57 -9.18 -18.49
C LEU A 149 -0.36 -8.49 -19.13
N THR A 150 -0.42 -8.17 -20.43
CA THR A 150 0.73 -7.58 -21.15
C THR A 150 1.19 -6.24 -20.56
N PRO A 151 0.32 -5.20 -20.40
CA PRO A 151 0.74 -3.94 -19.80
C PRO A 151 1.14 -4.09 -18.34
N VAL A 152 0.45 -4.95 -17.56
CA VAL A 152 0.78 -5.19 -16.15
C VAL A 152 2.14 -5.86 -15.99
N LEU A 153 2.45 -6.87 -16.81
CA LEU A 153 3.75 -7.52 -16.79
C LEU A 153 4.86 -6.57 -17.24
N GLY A 154 4.60 -5.74 -18.26
CA GLY A 154 5.51 -4.68 -18.69
C GLY A 154 5.83 -3.71 -17.56
N ALA A 155 4.81 -3.24 -16.84
CA ALA A 155 4.97 -2.38 -15.68
C ALA A 155 5.75 -3.07 -14.53
N LEU A 156 5.46 -4.35 -14.26
CA LEU A 156 6.18 -5.13 -13.24
C LEU A 156 7.67 -5.26 -13.59
N LEU A 157 8.01 -5.61 -14.83
CA LEU A 157 9.40 -5.73 -15.27
C LEU A 157 10.13 -4.38 -15.25
N LEU A 158 9.46 -3.31 -15.65
CA LEU A 158 9.99 -1.96 -15.62
C LEU A 158 10.29 -1.53 -14.17
N ASN A 159 9.35 -1.77 -13.25
CA ASN A 159 9.50 -1.44 -11.83
C ASN A 159 10.62 -2.26 -11.17
N LEU A 160 10.69 -3.55 -11.49
CA LEU A 160 11.77 -4.42 -11.00
C LEU A 160 13.13 -3.93 -11.50
N GLY A 161 13.24 -3.66 -12.81
CA GLY A 161 14.45 -3.13 -13.43
C GLY A 161 14.88 -1.80 -12.82
N ALA A 162 13.93 -0.86 -12.67
CA ALA A 162 14.18 0.45 -12.05
C ALA A 162 14.59 0.30 -10.57
N THR A 163 13.91 -0.56 -9.82
CA THR A 163 14.22 -0.81 -8.41
C THR A 163 15.63 -1.39 -8.24
N VAL A 164 16.04 -2.31 -9.09
CA VAL A 164 17.39 -2.90 -9.04
C VAL A 164 18.44 -1.89 -9.49
N LEU A 165 18.19 -1.15 -10.58
CA LEU A 165 19.13 -0.20 -11.16
C LEU A 165 19.38 1.00 -10.23
N PHE A 166 18.31 1.58 -9.68
CA PHE A 166 18.36 2.78 -8.83
C PHE A 166 18.28 2.45 -7.34
N TRP A 167 18.64 1.22 -6.94
CA TRP A 167 18.52 0.75 -5.56
C TRP A 167 19.22 1.65 -4.55
N LYS A 168 20.47 2.01 -4.85
CA LYS A 168 21.33 2.80 -3.96
C LYS A 168 20.85 4.24 -3.86
N GLU A 169 20.51 4.83 -4.99
CA GLU A 169 20.05 6.22 -5.12
C GLU A 169 18.71 6.40 -4.43
N TRP A 170 17.76 5.50 -4.67
CA TRP A 170 16.45 5.55 -4.05
C TRP A 170 16.51 5.31 -2.55
N LYS A 171 17.38 4.41 -2.09
CA LYS A 171 17.60 4.21 -0.66
C LYS A 171 18.14 5.47 -0.01
N LEU A 172 19.10 6.14 -0.61
CA LEU A 172 19.68 7.39 -0.07
C LEU A 172 18.63 8.50 -0.08
N CYS A 173 17.88 8.68 -1.17
CA CYS A 173 16.82 9.69 -1.25
C CYS A 173 15.70 9.47 -0.22
N ALA A 174 15.37 8.21 0.13
CA ALA A 174 14.31 7.90 1.07
C ALA A 174 14.71 8.11 2.53
N PHE A 175 15.97 7.80 2.92
CA PHE A 175 16.42 7.87 4.31
C PHE A 175 17.15 9.15 4.68
N ASP A 176 17.91 9.73 3.74
CA ASP A 176 18.64 10.98 3.96
C ASP A 176 18.56 11.90 2.73
N PRO A 177 17.45 12.64 2.59
CA PRO A 177 17.28 13.58 1.47
C PRO A 177 18.31 14.72 1.46
N GLN A 178 18.85 15.11 2.64
CA GLN A 178 19.83 16.18 2.74
C GLN A 178 21.19 15.73 2.18
N LEU A 179 21.63 14.54 2.56
CA LEU A 179 22.84 13.93 2.03
C LEU A 179 22.72 13.63 0.53
N ALA A 180 21.54 13.18 0.07
CA ALA A 180 21.28 12.95 -1.35
C ALA A 180 21.47 14.24 -2.18
N ARG A 181 20.97 15.37 -1.70
CA ARG A 181 21.14 16.69 -2.34
C ARG A 181 22.59 17.17 -2.29
N ALA A 182 23.30 16.91 -1.19
CA ALA A 182 24.71 17.27 -1.04
C ALA A 182 25.67 16.41 -1.88
N SER A 183 25.28 15.18 -2.22
CA SER A 183 26.11 14.18 -2.92
C SER A 183 26.16 14.35 -4.45
N ARG A 184 25.75 15.50 -5.01
CA ARG A 184 25.64 15.76 -6.45
C ARG A 184 24.75 14.77 -7.23
N LEU A 185 23.92 14.00 -6.54
CA LEU A 185 22.92 13.16 -7.21
C LEU A 185 21.84 14.05 -7.84
N PRO A 186 21.30 13.68 -9.00
CA PRO A 186 20.19 14.38 -9.62
C PRO A 186 18.88 14.06 -8.85
N PHE A 187 18.79 14.57 -7.61
CA PHE A 187 17.71 14.26 -6.67
C PHE A 187 16.33 14.50 -7.29
N GLN A 188 16.13 15.66 -7.93
CA GLN A 188 14.84 16.00 -8.56
C GLN A 188 14.48 15.04 -9.70
N THR A 189 15.46 14.68 -10.53
CA THR A 189 15.23 13.72 -11.64
C THR A 189 14.88 12.33 -11.11
N LEU A 190 15.52 11.87 -10.02
CA LEU A 190 15.19 10.59 -9.39
C LEU A 190 13.79 10.59 -8.75
N GLU A 191 13.40 11.70 -8.11
CA GLU A 191 12.06 11.88 -7.57
C GLU A 191 11.02 11.90 -8.70
N GLN A 192 11.23 12.70 -9.74
CA GLN A 192 10.33 12.76 -10.90
C GLN A 192 10.27 11.42 -11.63
N GLY A 193 11.40 10.72 -11.79
CA GLY A 193 11.43 9.38 -12.37
C GLY A 193 10.58 8.37 -11.59
N LEU A 194 10.60 8.42 -10.27
CA LEU A 194 9.73 7.60 -9.42
C LEU A 194 8.24 7.94 -9.67
N LEU A 195 7.89 9.23 -9.74
CA LEU A 195 6.51 9.66 -9.99
C LEU A 195 6.02 9.19 -11.36
N VAL A 196 6.85 9.27 -12.38
CA VAL A 196 6.54 8.75 -13.72
C VAL A 196 6.34 7.23 -13.70
N LEU A 197 7.17 6.48 -12.97
CA LEU A 197 7.00 5.03 -12.82
C LEU A 197 5.70 4.67 -12.11
N VAL A 198 5.33 5.42 -11.07
CA VAL A 198 4.04 5.25 -10.39
C VAL A 198 2.89 5.53 -11.35
N ALA A 199 2.99 6.59 -12.15
CA ALA A 199 1.99 6.93 -13.15
C ALA A 199 1.81 5.82 -14.21
N ILE A 200 2.92 5.33 -14.77
CA ILE A 200 2.91 4.21 -15.74
C ILE A 200 2.28 2.97 -15.12
N THR A 201 2.68 2.61 -13.90
CA THR A 201 2.17 1.43 -13.20
C THR A 201 0.69 1.55 -12.89
N SER A 202 0.26 2.71 -12.39
CA SER A 202 -1.15 2.96 -12.09
C SER A 202 -2.01 2.82 -13.34
N VAL A 203 -1.62 3.50 -14.43
CA VAL A 203 -2.36 3.45 -15.71
C VAL A 203 -2.39 2.04 -16.29
N ALA A 204 -1.25 1.31 -16.27
CA ALA A 204 -1.18 -0.06 -16.76
C ALA A 204 -2.06 -1.04 -15.94
N CYS A 205 -2.20 -0.79 -14.64
CA CYS A 205 -3.01 -1.63 -13.75
C CYS A 205 -4.49 -1.23 -13.73
N PHE A 206 -4.88 -0.01 -14.10
CA PHE A 206 -6.28 0.43 -14.06
C PHE A 206 -7.20 -0.41 -14.94
N GLU A 207 -6.77 -0.72 -16.15
CA GLU A 207 -7.54 -1.59 -17.05
C GLU A 207 -7.75 -2.98 -16.46
N ALA A 208 -6.71 -3.50 -15.79
CA ALA A 208 -6.72 -4.85 -15.27
C ALA A 208 -7.54 -5.00 -13.98
N VAL A 209 -7.30 -4.12 -13.00
CA VAL A 209 -7.80 -4.31 -11.62
C VAL A 209 -8.61 -3.13 -11.09
N GLY A 210 -8.71 -2.04 -11.83
CA GLY A 210 -9.41 -0.82 -11.43
C GLY A 210 -8.59 0.11 -10.54
N SER A 211 -8.96 1.39 -10.56
CA SER A 211 -8.21 2.44 -9.86
C SER A 211 -8.25 2.29 -8.34
N VAL A 212 -9.41 1.93 -7.77
CA VAL A 212 -9.58 1.77 -6.32
C VAL A 212 -8.67 0.67 -5.77
N LEU A 213 -8.57 -0.47 -6.48
CA LEU A 213 -7.69 -1.55 -6.06
C LEU A 213 -6.21 -1.19 -6.21
N VAL A 214 -5.82 -0.49 -7.27
CA VAL A 214 -4.43 -0.05 -7.47
C VAL A 214 -3.96 0.83 -6.30
N ILE A 215 -4.79 1.77 -5.84
CA ILE A 215 -4.50 2.60 -4.67
C ILE A 215 -4.26 1.74 -3.44
N ALA A 216 -5.17 0.79 -3.17
CA ALA A 216 -5.05 -0.13 -2.04
C ALA A 216 -3.77 -0.96 -2.13
N MET A 217 -3.43 -1.49 -3.33
CA MET A 217 -2.23 -2.33 -3.54
C MET A 217 -0.90 -1.56 -3.50
N ILE A 218 -0.91 -0.26 -3.78
CA ILE A 218 0.28 0.59 -3.59
C ILE A 218 0.49 0.90 -2.10
N ALA A 219 -0.55 1.28 -1.37
CA ALA A 219 -0.42 1.80 -0.01
C ALA A 219 -0.39 0.69 1.05
N VAL A 220 -1.34 -0.26 1.00
CA VAL A 220 -1.56 -1.20 2.10
C VAL A 220 -0.44 -2.23 2.24
N PRO A 221 -0.01 -2.96 1.18
CA PRO A 221 1.10 -3.89 1.29
C PRO A 221 2.42 -3.21 1.68
N ALA A 222 2.65 -1.99 1.17
CA ALA A 222 3.83 -1.21 1.53
C ALA A 222 3.84 -0.81 3.02
N THR A 223 2.68 -0.48 3.56
CA THR A 223 2.51 -0.19 4.99
C THR A 223 2.76 -1.45 5.83
N ILE A 224 2.29 -2.63 5.39
CA ILE A 224 2.60 -3.92 6.04
C ILE A 224 4.12 -4.12 6.09
N GLY A 225 4.82 -3.94 4.98
CA GLY A 225 6.28 -4.02 4.93
C GLY A 225 6.97 -3.04 5.87
N HIS A 226 6.46 -1.80 5.95
CA HIS A 226 7.00 -0.77 6.86
C HIS A 226 6.79 -1.08 8.34
N VAL A 227 5.65 -1.67 8.69
CA VAL A 227 5.33 -2.07 10.08
C VAL A 227 6.15 -3.27 10.54
N LEU A 228 6.37 -4.26 9.65
CA LEU A 228 7.03 -5.52 9.98
C LEU A 228 8.56 -5.48 9.87
N CYS A 229 9.12 -4.56 9.08
CA CYS A 229 10.54 -4.58 8.73
C CYS A 229 11.23 -3.23 8.99
N ASP A 230 12.52 -3.29 9.39
CA ASP A 230 13.37 -2.12 9.61
C ASP A 230 14.32 -1.84 8.42
N ARG A 231 14.53 -2.83 7.55
CA ARG A 231 15.45 -2.71 6.40
C ARG A 231 14.65 -2.58 5.11
N MET A 232 15.04 -1.63 4.26
CA MET A 232 14.37 -1.38 2.98
C MET A 232 14.24 -2.63 2.10
N SER A 233 15.28 -3.48 2.05
CA SER A 233 15.23 -4.73 1.27
C SER A 233 14.14 -5.67 1.76
N SER A 234 14.04 -5.86 3.08
CA SER A 234 12.99 -6.67 3.68
C SER A 234 11.61 -6.03 3.50
N MET A 235 11.51 -4.69 3.59
CA MET A 235 10.25 -3.97 3.34
C MET A 235 9.73 -4.24 1.92
N VAL A 236 10.59 -4.15 0.91
CA VAL A 236 10.19 -4.40 -0.49
C VAL A 236 9.74 -5.84 -0.71
N ILE A 237 10.49 -6.81 -0.17
CA ILE A 237 10.14 -8.24 -0.30
C ILE A 237 8.81 -8.52 0.42
N VAL A 238 8.66 -8.08 1.68
CA VAL A 238 7.45 -8.33 2.47
C VAL A 238 6.24 -7.60 1.87
N SER A 239 6.40 -6.36 1.39
CA SER A 239 5.36 -5.63 0.69
C SER A 239 4.88 -6.38 -0.56
N THR A 240 5.81 -6.79 -1.41
CA THR A 240 5.47 -7.52 -2.64
C THR A 240 4.77 -8.84 -2.33
N LEU A 241 5.28 -9.60 -1.36
CA LEU A 241 4.66 -10.86 -0.92
C LEU A 241 3.28 -10.62 -0.31
N ALA A 242 3.11 -9.62 0.56
CA ALA A 242 1.82 -9.28 1.15
C ALA A 242 0.80 -8.88 0.06
N GLY A 243 1.22 -8.12 -0.96
CA GLY A 243 0.39 -7.81 -2.12
C GLY A 243 -0.06 -9.04 -2.88
N VAL A 244 0.88 -9.95 -3.22
CA VAL A 244 0.56 -11.21 -3.91
C VAL A 244 -0.35 -12.11 -3.07
N VAL A 245 -0.07 -12.25 -1.77
CA VAL A 245 -0.92 -13.04 -0.86
C VAL A 245 -2.32 -12.44 -0.77
N SER A 246 -2.46 -11.12 -0.68
CA SER A 246 -3.77 -10.46 -0.66
C SER A 246 -4.53 -10.64 -1.97
N ALA A 247 -3.83 -10.66 -3.11
CA ALA A 247 -4.43 -10.94 -4.42
C ALA A 247 -4.98 -12.37 -4.50
N VAL A 248 -4.21 -13.35 -4.04
CA VAL A 248 -4.63 -14.76 -3.99
C VAL A 248 -5.81 -14.95 -3.05
N LEU A 249 -5.70 -14.46 -1.80
CA LEU A 249 -6.77 -14.58 -0.81
C LEU A 249 -8.03 -13.84 -1.25
N GLY A 250 -7.88 -12.65 -1.83
CA GLY A 250 -8.99 -11.86 -2.34
C GLY A 250 -9.70 -12.53 -3.50
N THR A 251 -8.96 -13.10 -4.46
CA THR A 251 -9.55 -13.84 -5.58
C THR A 251 -10.28 -15.09 -5.11
N VAL A 252 -9.68 -15.89 -4.22
CA VAL A 252 -10.33 -17.08 -3.64
C VAL A 252 -11.58 -16.69 -2.85
N GLY A 253 -11.50 -15.64 -2.02
CA GLY A 253 -12.64 -15.16 -1.25
C GLY A 253 -13.76 -14.61 -2.12
N ALA A 254 -13.43 -13.91 -3.22
CA ALA A 254 -14.41 -13.40 -4.17
C ALA A 254 -15.20 -14.54 -4.85
N ILE A 255 -14.50 -15.61 -5.26
CA ILE A 255 -15.14 -16.79 -5.86
C ILE A 255 -16.08 -17.48 -4.86
N GLN A 256 -15.68 -17.57 -3.58
CA GLN A 256 -16.50 -18.25 -2.56
C GLN A 256 -17.73 -17.44 -2.13
N LEU A 257 -17.61 -16.12 -2.09
CA LEU A 257 -18.68 -15.21 -1.65
C LEU A 257 -19.49 -14.62 -2.82
N GLU A 258 -19.19 -15.04 -4.05
CA GLU A 258 -19.82 -14.52 -5.29
C GLU A 258 -19.78 -12.99 -5.36
N THR A 259 -18.66 -12.40 -4.98
CA THR A 259 -18.44 -10.94 -4.93
C THR A 259 -17.38 -10.48 -5.91
N GLY A 260 -17.29 -9.16 -6.16
CA GLY A 260 -16.27 -8.60 -7.05
C GLY A 260 -14.84 -8.81 -6.55
N VAL A 261 -13.99 -9.32 -7.43
CA VAL A 261 -12.58 -9.65 -7.12
C VAL A 261 -11.80 -8.43 -6.61
N PRO A 262 -11.90 -7.21 -7.22
CA PRO A 262 -11.14 -6.06 -6.74
C PRO A 262 -11.49 -5.65 -5.31
N GLY A 263 -12.80 -5.65 -4.98
CA GLY A 263 -13.26 -5.32 -3.64
C GLY A 263 -12.75 -6.30 -2.59
N MET A 264 -12.81 -7.60 -2.90
CA MET A 264 -12.37 -8.64 -1.98
C MET A 264 -10.85 -8.67 -1.80
N MET A 265 -10.07 -8.31 -2.82
CA MET A 265 -8.63 -8.12 -2.71
C MET A 265 -8.28 -6.92 -1.80
N ALA A 266 -9.03 -5.81 -1.90
CA ALA A 266 -8.85 -4.67 -1.02
C ALA A 266 -9.17 -5.03 0.45
N VAL A 267 -10.25 -5.78 0.69
CA VAL A 267 -10.61 -6.27 2.04
C VAL A 267 -9.55 -7.22 2.59
N SER A 268 -9.06 -8.16 1.79
CA SER A 268 -8.02 -9.09 2.22
C SER A 268 -6.70 -8.39 2.55
N SER A 269 -6.31 -7.37 1.75
CA SER A 269 -5.11 -6.57 2.04
C SER A 269 -5.27 -5.76 3.34
N GLY A 270 -6.45 -5.18 3.58
CA GLY A 270 -6.78 -4.50 4.83
C GLY A 270 -6.74 -5.45 6.03
N GLY A 271 -7.28 -6.66 5.90
CA GLY A 271 -7.21 -7.70 6.93
C GLY A 271 -5.77 -8.10 7.27
N LEU A 272 -4.91 -8.26 6.26
CA LEU A 272 -3.48 -8.51 6.47
C LEU A 272 -2.78 -7.34 7.17
N LEU A 273 -3.14 -6.09 6.85
CA LEU A 273 -2.61 -4.91 7.54
C LEU A 273 -3.01 -4.90 9.02
N VAL A 274 -4.28 -5.15 9.33
CA VAL A 274 -4.75 -5.24 10.71
C VAL A 274 -3.98 -6.33 11.46
N GLY A 275 -3.85 -7.51 10.86
CA GLY A 275 -3.04 -8.60 11.41
C GLY A 275 -1.59 -8.19 11.65
N ALA A 276 -0.95 -7.50 10.70
CA ALA A 276 0.41 -7.02 10.83
C ALA A 276 0.56 -5.99 11.96
N VAL A 277 -0.36 -5.04 12.09
CA VAL A 277 -0.36 -4.03 13.16
C VAL A 277 -0.57 -4.65 14.53
N LEU A 278 -1.42 -5.66 14.63
CA LEU A 278 -1.67 -6.35 15.90
C LEU A 278 -0.48 -7.22 16.33
N LEU A 279 0.14 -7.94 15.39
CA LEU A 279 1.11 -9.01 15.66
C LEU A 279 2.57 -8.58 15.46
N ALA A 280 2.86 -7.37 14.93
CA ALA A 280 4.23 -6.94 14.60
C ALA A 280 5.17 -7.05 15.81
N PRO A 281 6.29 -7.75 15.69
CA PRO A 281 7.24 -7.90 16.78
C PRO A 281 7.85 -6.54 17.18
N GLY A 282 7.64 -6.13 18.41
CA GLY A 282 8.18 -4.89 18.98
C GLY A 282 7.40 -3.60 18.69
N ARG A 283 6.63 -3.51 17.60
CA ARG A 283 5.80 -2.35 17.22
C ARG A 283 4.31 -2.63 17.25
N GLY A 284 3.90 -3.89 17.32
CA GLY A 284 2.48 -4.30 17.34
C GLY A 284 1.79 -3.91 18.65
N LEU A 285 0.46 -3.75 18.55
CA LEU A 285 -0.36 -3.36 19.70
C LEU A 285 -0.33 -4.42 20.81
N ILE A 286 -0.36 -5.72 20.45
CA ILE A 286 -0.33 -6.80 21.40
C ILE A 286 1.03 -6.89 22.13
N PRO A 287 2.19 -6.91 21.42
CA PRO A 287 3.49 -6.86 22.09
C PRO A 287 3.74 -5.58 22.91
N ALA A 288 3.19 -4.44 22.48
CA ALA A 288 3.28 -3.20 23.23
C ALA A 288 2.48 -3.28 24.54
N ALA A 289 1.27 -3.81 24.49
CA ALA A 289 0.43 -4.00 25.67
C ALA A 289 1.07 -4.97 26.69
N THR A 290 1.60 -6.12 26.23
CA THR A 290 2.28 -7.09 27.09
C THR A 290 3.56 -6.51 27.71
N ARG A 291 4.31 -5.71 26.96
CA ARG A 291 5.52 -5.05 27.46
C ARG A 291 5.18 -3.99 28.51
N ASN A 292 4.19 -3.13 28.26
CA ASN A 292 3.77 -2.15 29.24
C ASN A 292 3.29 -2.81 30.53
N PHE A 293 2.51 -3.88 30.42
CA PHE A 293 2.08 -4.68 31.56
C PHE A 293 3.27 -5.23 32.36
N SER A 294 4.28 -5.80 31.68
CA SER A 294 5.46 -6.33 32.35
C SER A 294 6.33 -5.23 33.01
N TRP A 295 6.37 -4.03 32.43
CA TRP A 295 7.06 -2.88 33.05
C TRP A 295 6.34 -2.39 34.30
N THR A 296 5.01 -2.25 34.25
CA THR A 296 4.21 -1.84 35.41
C THR A 296 4.38 -2.83 36.56
N MET A 297 4.33 -4.13 36.30
CA MET A 297 4.55 -5.18 37.30
C MET A 297 5.97 -5.15 37.90
N ARG A 298 7.00 -4.81 37.08
CA ARG A 298 8.37 -4.67 37.63
C ARG A 298 8.50 -3.46 38.55
N VAL A 299 7.97 -2.30 38.17
CA VAL A 299 7.99 -1.09 38.98
C VAL A 299 7.27 -1.34 40.31
N GLU A 300 6.07 -1.94 40.29
CA GLU A 300 5.34 -2.29 41.52
C GLU A 300 6.11 -3.27 42.41
N MET A 301 6.80 -4.27 41.81
CA MET A 301 7.65 -5.19 42.59
C MET A 301 8.86 -4.51 43.20
N GLU A 302 9.53 -3.62 42.47
CA GLU A 302 10.67 -2.83 42.98
C GLU A 302 10.24 -1.88 44.10
N ASP A 303 9.08 -1.25 44.01
CA ASP A 303 8.51 -0.38 45.03
C ASP A 303 8.19 -1.21 46.32
N ILE A 304 7.57 -2.39 46.19
CA ILE A 304 7.26 -3.27 47.30
C ILE A 304 8.57 -3.75 47.98
N LEU A 305 9.59 -4.10 47.20
CA LEU A 305 10.89 -4.52 47.73
C LEU A 305 11.60 -3.36 48.45
N ALA A 306 11.56 -2.15 47.90
CA ALA A 306 12.12 -0.96 48.53
C ALA A 306 11.41 -0.65 49.87
N GLU A 307 10.07 -0.73 49.87
CA GLU A 307 9.28 -0.51 51.10
C GLU A 307 9.55 -1.57 52.18
N SER A 308 9.70 -2.85 51.78
CA SER A 308 10.06 -3.92 52.66
C SER A 308 11.49 -3.77 53.27
N HIS A 309 12.42 -3.25 52.44
CA HIS A 309 13.79 -3.01 52.90
C HIS A 309 13.85 -1.83 53.89
N LEU A 310 13.11 -0.73 53.65
CA LEU A 310 12.99 0.37 54.56
C LEU A 310 12.36 -0.02 55.92
N GLN A 311 11.31 -0.83 55.88
CA GLN A 311 10.68 -1.37 57.11
C GLN A 311 11.62 -2.29 57.91
N SER A 312 12.50 -3.05 57.22
CA SER A 312 13.50 -3.90 57.89
C SER A 312 14.64 -3.09 58.52
N MET A 313 14.93 -1.87 58.06
CA MET A 313 15.95 -0.97 58.62
C MET A 313 15.42 -0.16 59.79
N ASP A 314 14.11 0.11 59.82
CA ASP A 314 13.44 0.92 60.87
C ASP A 314 12.99 0.07 62.09
N SER A 315 13.09 -1.26 62.00
CA SER A 315 12.77 -2.16 63.10
C SER A 315 13.94 -2.26 64.07
N PRO A 316 13.81 -1.89 65.38
CA PRO A 316 14.86 -2.11 66.38
C PRO A 316 15.12 -3.62 66.50
N PRO A 317 16.36 -4.03 66.82
CA PRO A 317 16.71 -5.42 66.93
C PRO A 317 15.98 -6.05 68.13
N ASP A 318 14.83 -6.67 67.91
CA ASP A 318 14.11 -7.41 68.91
C ASP A 318 14.56 -8.88 68.86
N HIS A 319 15.11 -9.32 70.00
CA HIS A 319 15.60 -10.66 70.22
C HIS A 319 14.44 -11.64 70.53
N THR A 320 13.64 -11.98 69.55
CA THR A 320 12.81 -13.22 69.65
C THR A 320 12.49 -13.76 68.25
N ASP A 321 12.98 -14.97 68.00
CA ASP A 321 12.63 -15.79 66.86
C ASP A 321 11.13 -16.01 66.72
N SER A 322 10.54 -15.52 65.63
CA SER A 322 9.35 -16.16 65.10
C SER A 322 9.23 -15.89 63.61
N ALA A 323 9.13 -16.93 62.82
CA ALA A 323 8.99 -16.97 61.39
C ALA A 323 7.87 -16.04 60.89
N GLY A 324 8.23 -14.93 60.27
CA GLY A 324 7.29 -14.00 59.65
C GLY A 324 6.79 -14.51 58.30
N ALA A 325 5.51 -14.85 58.24
CA ALA A 325 4.81 -15.18 56.99
C ALA A 325 4.86 -14.03 55.99
N PRO A 326 4.99 -14.28 54.67
CA PRO A 326 5.03 -13.26 53.65
C PRO A 326 3.74 -12.42 53.68
N SER A 327 3.92 -11.10 53.63
CA SER A 327 2.88 -10.11 53.82
C SER A 327 1.64 -10.38 52.93
N SER A 328 0.47 -10.27 53.55
CA SER A 328 -0.87 -10.51 52.98
C SER A 328 -1.20 -9.63 51.76
N ARG A 329 -0.37 -8.67 51.40
CA ARG A 329 -0.45 -7.86 50.18
C ARG A 329 0.00 -8.63 48.93
N PHE A 330 1.02 -9.51 49.03
CA PHE A 330 1.47 -10.35 47.93
C PHE A 330 0.38 -11.33 47.44
N PHE A 331 -0.36 -11.89 48.36
CA PHE A 331 -1.50 -12.76 48.03
C PHE A 331 -2.75 -12.01 47.55
N ARG A 332 -2.92 -10.72 47.87
CA ARG A 332 -4.03 -9.91 47.37
C ARG A 332 -3.85 -9.50 45.92
N ILE A 333 -2.63 -9.27 45.49
CA ILE A 333 -2.31 -8.95 44.06
C ILE A 333 -2.52 -10.20 43.19
N LEU A 334 -2.16 -11.39 43.69
CA LEU A 334 -2.40 -12.66 42.99
C LEU A 334 -3.87 -13.09 42.94
N ALA A 335 -4.72 -12.62 43.85
CA ALA A 335 -6.13 -12.97 43.92
C ALA A 335 -7.08 -12.02 43.14
N THR A 336 -6.57 -10.91 42.64
CA THR A 336 -7.33 -9.93 41.82
C THR A 336 -7.08 -10.07 40.32
N TRP A 337 -6.30 -11.07 39.92
CA TRP A 337 -6.06 -11.49 38.54
C TRP A 337 -6.35 -13.00 38.44
#